data_699901a95e63651b21ba4964e6347396
#
_entry.id   699901a95e63651b21ba4964e6347396
#
_cell.length_a   1.000
_cell.length_b   1.000
_cell.length_c   1.000
_cell.angle_alpha   90.00
_cell.angle_beta   90.00
_cell.angle_gamma   90.00
#
_symmetry.space_group_name_H-M   'P 1'
#
loop_
_entity.id
_entity.type
_entity.pdbx_description
1 polymer ?
#
loop_
_entity_poly.entity_id
_entity_poly.type
_entity_poly.pdbx_seq_one_letter_code
_entity_poly.pdbx_strand_id
1 'polypeptide(L)'
;MKALIFTMLLFGFLKSENSPYVVVLGIAQDGGLPHAGCVQKCCKKSWSTGENEKVSSIGIIDPKTGQSWLIDATPDFASQLNILENVHNTKLSGIFLTHAHIGHYIGLLQLGREVMGAKNMPVYAMPKMQTFLKNNSPWNQLLSIGNIKILRLADSKE
;
A
#
# COMPACT_ATOMS: atom_id res chain seq x y z
N MET A 1 27.87 -56.96 -14.45
CA MET A 1 27.29 -55.63 -14.72
C MET A 1 26.58 -55.17 -13.46
N LYS A 2 27.14 -54.20 -12.73
CA LYS A 2 26.50 -53.60 -11.52
C LYS A 2 25.81 -52.33 -11.93
N ALA A 3 24.48 -52.30 -11.81
CA ALA A 3 23.65 -51.10 -12.06
C ALA A 3 23.83 -50.12 -10.88
N LEU A 4 24.35 -48.95 -11.16
CA LEU A 4 24.47 -47.86 -10.18
C LEU A 4 23.14 -47.09 -10.20
N ILE A 5 22.33 -47.22 -9.12
CA ILE A 5 21.09 -46.45 -8.93
C ILE A 5 21.50 -45.10 -8.40
N PHE A 6 21.34 -44.05 -9.20
CA PHE A 6 21.58 -42.66 -8.84
C PHE A 6 20.28 -42.10 -8.22
N THR A 7 20.23 -42.07 -6.89
CA THR A 7 19.10 -41.47 -6.16
C THR A 7 19.27 -39.95 -6.16
N MET A 8 18.52 -39.29 -7.02
CA MET A 8 18.48 -37.84 -7.10
C MET A 8 17.61 -37.30 -5.93
N LEU A 9 18.26 -36.81 -4.88
CA LEU A 9 17.60 -36.10 -3.79
C LEU A 9 17.07 -34.74 -4.33
N LEU A 10 15.78 -34.68 -4.61
CA LEU A 10 15.07 -33.41 -4.83
C LEU A 10 14.97 -32.69 -3.48
N PHE A 11 15.86 -31.76 -3.25
CA PHE A 11 15.64 -30.73 -2.22
C PHE A 11 14.50 -29.82 -2.67
N GLY A 12 13.28 -30.18 -2.35
CA GLY A 12 12.14 -29.28 -2.45
C GLY A 12 12.35 -28.13 -1.44
N PHE A 13 12.59 -26.94 -1.91
CA PHE A 13 12.43 -25.74 -1.09
C PHE A 13 10.96 -25.67 -0.70
N LEU A 14 10.64 -26.12 0.52
CA LEU A 14 9.36 -25.87 1.16
C LEU A 14 9.29 -24.37 1.42
N LYS A 15 8.77 -23.62 0.45
CA LYS A 15 8.36 -22.24 0.65
C LYS A 15 7.27 -22.30 1.72
N SER A 16 7.52 -21.76 2.89
CA SER A 16 6.50 -21.63 3.93
C SER A 16 5.40 -20.72 3.40
N GLU A 17 4.35 -21.29 2.85
CA GLU A 17 3.20 -20.58 2.28
C GLU A 17 2.44 -19.72 3.30
N ASN A 18 2.82 -19.81 4.57
CA ASN A 18 2.14 -19.19 5.69
C ASN A 18 2.92 -18.07 6.41
N SER A 19 4.07 -17.65 5.87
CA SER A 19 4.83 -16.55 6.49
C SER A 19 4.40 -15.20 5.92
N PRO A 20 4.28 -14.16 6.76
CA PRO A 20 4.05 -12.80 6.27
C PRO A 20 5.12 -12.38 5.26
N TYR A 21 4.72 -11.63 4.26
CA TYR A 21 5.63 -11.13 3.23
C TYR A 21 5.27 -9.70 2.80
N VAL A 22 6.19 -9.08 2.08
CA VAL A 22 6.07 -7.71 1.59
C VAL A 22 5.91 -7.72 0.08
N VAL A 23 5.04 -6.83 -0.42
CA VAL A 23 4.83 -6.57 -1.85
C VAL A 23 5.16 -5.12 -2.14
N VAL A 24 5.98 -4.85 -3.14
CA VAL A 24 6.22 -3.51 -3.65
C VAL A 24 5.06 -3.15 -4.59
N LEU A 25 4.31 -2.11 -4.24
CA LEU A 25 3.10 -1.69 -4.94
C LEU A 25 3.33 -0.48 -5.86
N GLY A 26 4.45 0.19 -5.71
CA GLY A 26 4.87 1.32 -6.52
C GLY A 26 6.28 1.77 -6.16
N ILE A 27 6.96 2.40 -7.10
CA ILE A 27 8.36 2.83 -6.98
C ILE A 27 8.62 4.26 -7.46
N ALA A 28 7.61 4.92 -8.05
CA ALA A 28 7.73 6.29 -8.50
C ALA A 28 7.65 7.28 -7.34
N GLN A 29 8.16 8.49 -7.54
CA GLN A 29 7.99 9.61 -6.62
C GLN A 29 6.53 10.05 -6.54
N ASP A 30 6.22 10.90 -5.58
CA ASP A 30 4.89 11.37 -5.15
C ASP A 30 3.86 11.67 -6.26
N GLY A 31 4.32 12.10 -7.42
CA GLY A 31 3.47 12.40 -8.56
C GLY A 31 3.26 11.24 -9.54
N GLY A 32 3.87 10.09 -9.30
CA GLY A 32 3.86 8.95 -10.23
C GLY A 32 4.70 9.17 -11.49
N LEU A 33 4.63 8.24 -12.42
CA LEU A 33 5.21 8.37 -13.76
C LEU A 33 4.16 7.92 -14.79
N PRO A 34 3.77 8.77 -15.76
CA PRO A 34 4.23 10.13 -16.01
C PRO A 34 3.68 11.15 -15.01
N HIS A 35 4.48 12.21 -14.73
CA HIS A 35 4.03 13.36 -13.96
C HIS A 35 3.12 14.28 -14.79
N ALA A 36 2.14 14.90 -14.14
CA ALA A 36 1.32 15.94 -14.72
C ALA A 36 2.20 17.11 -15.19
N GLY A 37 2.01 17.55 -16.46
CA GLY A 37 2.75 18.63 -17.07
C GLY A 37 4.23 18.35 -17.38
N CYS A 38 4.74 17.16 -17.11
CA CYS A 38 6.14 16.81 -17.39
C CYS A 38 6.38 16.59 -18.88
N VAL A 39 7.39 17.28 -19.42
CA VAL A 39 7.82 17.19 -20.84
C VAL A 39 9.15 16.45 -21.03
N GLN A 40 9.70 15.88 -19.97
CA GLN A 40 10.96 15.13 -20.00
C GLN A 40 10.82 13.80 -20.78
N LYS A 41 11.95 13.24 -21.24
CA LYS A 41 11.96 12.01 -22.05
C LYS A 41 11.22 10.85 -21.37
N CYS A 42 11.39 10.67 -20.05
CA CYS A 42 10.73 9.62 -19.28
C CYS A 42 9.20 9.73 -19.35
N CYS A 43 8.66 10.93 -19.09
CA CYS A 43 7.22 11.16 -19.15
C CYS A 43 6.68 11.08 -20.58
N LYS A 44 7.40 11.63 -21.56
CA LYS A 44 7.02 11.49 -22.97
C LYS A 44 6.93 10.04 -23.41
N LYS A 45 7.90 9.21 -22.99
CA LYS A 45 7.86 7.76 -23.27
C LYS A 45 6.64 7.13 -22.63
N SER A 46 6.41 7.36 -21.35
CA SER A 46 5.23 6.82 -20.62
C SER A 46 3.92 7.22 -21.30
N TRP A 47 3.75 8.49 -21.68
CA TRP A 47 2.56 8.94 -22.40
C TRP A 47 2.37 8.25 -23.75
N SER A 48 3.45 7.95 -24.46
CA SER A 48 3.39 7.30 -25.77
C SER A 48 3.16 5.79 -25.70
N THR A 49 3.67 5.13 -24.66
CA THR A 49 3.57 3.67 -24.49
C THR A 49 2.40 3.24 -23.61
N GLY A 50 1.84 4.17 -22.81
CA GLY A 50 0.85 3.84 -21.77
C GLY A 50 1.46 3.17 -20.54
N GLU A 51 2.79 3.01 -20.47
CA GLU A 51 3.48 2.48 -19.30
C GLU A 51 3.45 3.50 -18.16
N ASN A 52 2.94 3.10 -17.01
CA ASN A 52 2.82 3.96 -15.83
C ASN A 52 3.48 3.30 -14.64
N GLU A 53 4.27 4.08 -13.88
CA GLU A 53 4.82 3.65 -12.60
C GLU A 53 4.02 4.29 -11.47
N LYS A 54 3.53 3.44 -10.57
CA LYS A 54 2.76 3.88 -9.40
C LYS A 54 3.65 4.53 -8.36
N VAL A 55 3.08 5.45 -7.61
CA VAL A 55 3.73 6.11 -6.48
C VAL A 55 4.14 5.07 -5.42
N SER A 56 5.30 5.31 -4.82
CA SER A 56 5.92 4.41 -3.83
C SER A 56 4.97 4.03 -2.71
N SER A 57 4.75 2.74 -2.60
CA SER A 57 3.96 2.13 -1.53
C SER A 57 4.33 0.66 -1.36
N ILE A 58 4.11 0.14 -0.18
CA ILE A 58 4.40 -1.24 0.19
C ILE A 58 3.15 -1.86 0.80
N GLY A 59 2.85 -3.08 0.39
CA GLY A 59 1.87 -3.95 1.05
C GLY A 59 2.56 -4.94 1.98
N ILE A 60 2.03 -5.11 3.18
CA ILE A 60 2.39 -6.20 4.10
C ILE A 60 1.23 -7.18 4.08
N ILE A 61 1.52 -8.45 3.86
CA ILE A 61 0.52 -9.51 3.73
C ILE A 61 0.76 -10.58 4.77
N ASP A 62 -0.28 -10.92 5.50
CA ASP A 62 -0.32 -12.10 6.35
C ASP A 62 -1.24 -13.16 5.72
N PRO A 63 -0.68 -14.17 5.08
CA PRO A 63 -1.46 -15.22 4.42
C PRO A 63 -2.23 -16.12 5.40
N LYS A 64 -1.82 -16.18 6.68
CA LYS A 64 -2.53 -16.97 7.69
C LYS A 64 -3.88 -16.38 8.04
N THR A 65 -3.94 -15.05 8.13
CA THR A 65 -5.17 -14.34 8.50
C THR A 65 -5.93 -13.80 7.31
N GLY A 66 -5.33 -13.81 6.12
CA GLY A 66 -5.89 -13.17 4.93
C GLY A 66 -5.97 -11.65 5.06
N GLN A 67 -5.14 -11.08 5.91
CA GLN A 67 -5.09 -9.64 6.14
C GLN A 67 -3.92 -8.99 5.42
N SER A 68 -4.10 -7.72 5.06
CA SER A 68 -3.02 -6.90 4.52
C SER A 68 -3.02 -5.51 5.15
N TRP A 69 -1.87 -4.88 5.13
CA TRP A 69 -1.66 -3.49 5.53
C TRP A 69 -0.94 -2.74 4.42
N LEU A 70 -1.32 -1.49 4.25
CA LEU A 70 -0.73 -0.60 3.27
C LEU A 70 0.19 0.41 3.96
N ILE A 71 1.39 0.60 3.43
CA ILE A 71 2.28 1.69 3.83
C ILE A 71 2.10 2.80 2.80
N ASP A 72 1.55 3.91 3.25
CA ASP A 72 1.14 5.10 2.51
C ASP A 72 -0.07 4.89 1.57
N ALA A 73 -1.00 5.82 1.64
CA ALA A 73 -2.17 5.90 0.78
C ALA A 73 -1.90 6.90 -0.36
N THR A 74 -1.39 6.41 -1.46
CA THR A 74 -0.91 7.21 -2.60
C THR A 74 -2.05 7.62 -3.56
N PRO A 75 -1.78 8.47 -4.57
CA PRO A 75 -2.74 8.72 -5.66
C PRO A 75 -3.20 7.43 -6.37
N ASP A 76 -2.35 6.41 -6.38
CA ASP A 76 -2.61 5.10 -7.01
C ASP A 76 -3.33 4.10 -6.09
N PHE A 77 -3.87 4.57 -4.98
CA PHE A 77 -4.50 3.75 -3.93
C PHE A 77 -5.45 2.68 -4.48
N ALA A 78 -6.31 3.04 -5.43
CA ALA A 78 -7.30 2.11 -5.98
C ALA A 78 -6.62 0.90 -6.65
N SER A 79 -5.58 1.12 -7.45
CA SER A 79 -4.85 0.06 -8.13
C SER A 79 -3.96 -0.75 -7.17
N GLN A 80 -3.39 -0.10 -6.16
CA GLN A 80 -2.58 -0.73 -5.12
C GLN A 80 -3.43 -1.61 -4.21
N LEU A 81 -4.62 -1.14 -3.83
CA LEU A 81 -5.61 -1.92 -3.08
C LEU A 81 -6.07 -3.14 -3.89
N ASN A 82 -6.35 -2.97 -5.19
CA ASN A 82 -6.74 -4.08 -6.06
C ASN A 82 -5.67 -5.18 -6.10
N ILE A 83 -4.38 -4.83 -6.07
CA ILE A 83 -3.31 -5.83 -5.98
C ILE A 83 -3.40 -6.59 -4.66
N LEU A 84 -3.56 -5.91 -3.53
CA LEU A 84 -3.67 -6.57 -2.22
C LEU A 84 -4.89 -7.48 -2.14
N GLU A 85 -6.06 -6.99 -2.53
CA GLU A 85 -7.31 -7.71 -2.31
C GLU A 85 -7.60 -8.78 -3.37
N ASN A 86 -7.35 -8.49 -4.65
CA ASN A 86 -7.71 -9.41 -5.72
C ASN A 86 -6.56 -10.29 -6.21
N VAL A 87 -5.30 -9.78 -6.23
CA VAL A 87 -4.16 -10.61 -6.65
C VAL A 87 -3.64 -11.46 -5.49
N HIS A 88 -3.55 -10.88 -4.29
CA HIS A 88 -3.07 -11.58 -3.09
C HIS A 88 -4.19 -12.17 -2.24
N ASN A 89 -5.46 -11.96 -2.61
CA ASN A 89 -6.64 -12.48 -1.93
C ASN A 89 -6.65 -12.17 -0.42
N THR A 90 -6.41 -10.91 -0.08
CA THR A 90 -6.41 -10.43 1.30
C THR A 90 -7.45 -9.34 1.51
N LYS A 91 -7.67 -8.95 2.75
CA LYS A 91 -8.50 -7.81 3.12
C LYS A 91 -7.65 -6.72 3.76
N LEU A 92 -7.77 -5.49 3.27
CA LEU A 92 -7.09 -4.35 3.88
C LEU A 92 -7.55 -4.15 5.33
N SER A 93 -6.62 -4.24 6.27
CA SER A 93 -6.87 -4.17 7.72
C SER A 93 -6.32 -2.90 8.36
N GLY A 94 -5.54 -2.11 7.63
CA GLY A 94 -5.03 -0.84 8.11
C GLY A 94 -4.05 -0.18 7.16
N ILE A 95 -3.82 1.10 7.39
CA ILE A 95 -2.91 1.94 6.59
C ILE A 95 -1.94 2.63 7.53
N PHE A 96 -0.64 2.56 7.25
CA PHE A 96 0.40 3.26 7.96
C PHE A 96 0.85 4.46 7.13
N LEU A 97 0.90 5.65 7.73
CA LEU A 97 1.39 6.85 7.06
C LEU A 97 2.79 7.17 7.53
N THR A 98 3.71 7.31 6.58
CA THR A 98 5.11 7.59 6.87
C THR A 98 5.36 9.07 7.12
N HIS A 99 4.86 9.95 6.25
CA HIS A 99 5.08 11.40 6.35
C HIS A 99 4.04 12.21 5.57
N ALA A 100 4.10 13.54 5.67
CA ALA A 100 3.09 14.46 5.17
C ALA A 100 3.42 15.05 3.77
N HIS A 101 4.04 14.30 2.87
CA HIS A 101 4.01 14.64 1.45
C HIS A 101 2.70 14.16 0.84
N ILE A 102 2.10 14.99 0.00
CA ILE A 102 0.74 14.75 -0.52
C ILE A 102 0.59 13.39 -1.22
N GLY A 103 1.62 12.93 -1.90
CA GLY A 103 1.66 11.63 -2.57
C GLY A 103 1.56 10.43 -1.64
N HIS A 104 1.68 10.61 -0.30
CA HIS A 104 1.67 9.51 0.66
C HIS A 104 0.37 9.41 1.48
N TYR A 105 -0.53 10.39 1.39
CA TYR A 105 -1.78 10.36 2.16
C TYR A 105 -3.03 10.84 1.40
N ILE A 106 -2.89 11.35 0.17
CA ILE A 106 -4.04 11.82 -0.63
C ILE A 106 -5.02 10.68 -0.93
N GLY A 107 -4.52 9.46 -1.09
CA GLY A 107 -5.33 8.27 -1.35
C GLY A 107 -6.30 7.92 -0.24
N LEU A 108 -6.13 8.45 0.98
CA LEU A 108 -7.12 8.30 2.06
C LEU A 108 -8.52 8.78 1.65
N LEU A 109 -8.61 9.71 0.70
CA LEU A 109 -9.90 10.21 0.20
C LEU A 109 -10.74 9.12 -0.47
N GLN A 110 -10.10 8.08 -0.99
CA GLN A 110 -10.78 6.92 -1.56
C GLN A 110 -11.59 6.13 -0.51
N LEU A 111 -11.28 6.30 0.78
CA LEU A 111 -12.03 5.67 1.87
C LEU A 111 -13.38 6.36 2.14
N GLY A 112 -13.58 7.56 1.58
CA GLY A 112 -14.80 8.35 1.73
C GLY A 112 -16.03 7.66 1.16
N ARG A 113 -17.20 8.19 1.52
CA ARG A 113 -18.51 7.63 1.13
C ARG A 113 -18.75 7.66 -0.38
N GLU A 114 -18.08 8.55 -1.10
CA GLU A 114 -18.23 8.71 -2.55
C GLU A 114 -17.55 7.57 -3.34
N VAL A 115 -16.64 6.81 -2.70
CA VAL A 115 -15.90 5.70 -3.31
C VAL A 115 -16.12 4.42 -2.52
N MET A 116 -15.38 4.18 -1.43
CA MET A 116 -15.46 2.92 -0.68
C MET A 116 -16.52 2.93 0.41
N GLY A 117 -16.86 4.10 0.96
CA GLY A 117 -17.70 4.17 2.14
C GLY A 117 -17.14 3.34 3.31
N ALA A 118 -15.83 3.36 3.48
CA ALA A 118 -15.15 2.56 4.49
C ALA A 118 -15.71 2.85 5.89
N LYS A 119 -15.63 1.88 6.79
CA LYS A 119 -16.11 2.01 8.17
C LYS A 119 -14.97 1.81 9.14
N ASN A 120 -14.56 2.91 9.80
CA ASN A 120 -13.52 2.92 10.82
C ASN A 120 -12.20 2.27 10.36
N MET A 121 -11.81 2.46 9.08
CA MET A 121 -10.53 1.93 8.59
C MET A 121 -9.39 2.43 9.47
N PRO A 122 -8.58 1.54 10.07
CA PRO A 122 -7.45 1.94 10.91
C PRO A 122 -6.39 2.69 10.07
N VAL A 123 -6.06 3.92 10.50
CA VAL A 123 -4.98 4.71 9.93
C VAL A 123 -3.98 5.01 11.04
N TYR A 124 -2.82 4.40 10.94
CA TYR A 124 -1.73 4.52 11.90
C TYR A 124 -0.83 5.69 11.50
N ALA A 125 -0.64 6.64 12.40
CA ALA A 125 0.14 7.84 12.14
C ALA A 125 0.87 8.34 13.39
N MET A 126 2.01 9.00 13.20
CA MET A 126 2.74 9.71 14.25
C MET A 126 1.95 10.95 14.72
N PRO A 127 2.17 11.46 15.93
CA PRO A 127 1.34 12.52 16.55
C PRO A 127 1.15 13.77 15.69
N LYS A 128 2.21 14.27 15.04
CA LYS A 128 2.10 15.45 14.15
C LYS A 128 1.18 15.20 12.96
N MET A 129 1.27 14.01 12.34
CA MET A 129 0.42 13.63 11.22
C MET A 129 -1.03 13.45 11.66
N GLN A 130 -1.26 12.90 12.86
CA GLN A 130 -2.61 12.81 13.44
C GLN A 130 -3.25 14.18 13.60
N THR A 131 -2.50 15.15 14.17
CA THR A 131 -2.97 16.53 14.34
C THR A 131 -3.29 17.17 13.00
N PHE A 132 -2.44 16.95 11.99
CA PHE A 132 -2.69 17.44 10.65
C PHE A 132 -4.00 16.91 10.07
N LEU A 133 -4.22 15.60 10.07
CA LEU A 133 -5.43 14.98 9.52
C LEU A 133 -6.70 15.40 10.26
N LYS A 134 -6.63 15.59 11.58
CA LYS A 134 -7.77 16.03 12.41
C LYS A 134 -8.19 17.47 12.15
N ASN A 135 -7.24 18.33 11.79
CA ASN A 135 -7.46 19.77 11.70
C ASN A 135 -7.61 20.28 10.26
N ASN A 136 -7.42 19.42 9.25
CA ASN A 136 -7.49 19.85 7.87
C ASN A 136 -8.53 19.08 7.07
N SER A 137 -9.34 19.83 6.30
CA SER A 137 -10.24 19.25 5.31
C SER A 137 -9.45 18.79 4.08
N PRO A 138 -9.92 17.74 3.41
CA PRO A 138 -11.14 16.97 3.68
C PRO A 138 -10.92 15.76 4.63
N TRP A 139 -9.72 15.52 5.15
CA TRP A 139 -9.43 14.34 6.00
C TRP A 139 -10.17 14.34 7.31
N ASN A 140 -10.40 15.52 7.93
CA ASN A 140 -11.22 15.63 9.15
C ASN A 140 -12.67 15.18 8.92
N GLN A 141 -13.19 15.31 7.71
CA GLN A 141 -14.52 14.79 7.35
C GLN A 141 -14.53 13.27 7.40
N LEU A 142 -13.49 12.59 6.86
CA LEU A 142 -13.40 11.13 6.93
C LEU A 142 -13.45 10.61 8.38
N LEU A 143 -12.87 11.38 9.31
CA LEU A 143 -12.93 11.08 10.74
C LEU A 143 -14.33 11.30 11.32
N SER A 144 -14.94 12.45 11.03
CA SER A 144 -16.22 12.85 11.60
C SER A 144 -17.37 11.93 11.18
N ILE A 145 -17.33 11.39 9.95
CA ILE A 145 -18.34 10.46 9.43
C ILE A 145 -17.95 8.98 9.62
N GLY A 146 -16.82 8.71 10.29
CA GLY A 146 -16.42 7.34 10.64
C GLY A 146 -15.89 6.50 9.47
N ASN A 147 -15.39 7.11 8.38
CA ASN A 147 -14.72 6.35 7.33
C ASN A 147 -13.37 5.84 7.78
N ILE A 148 -12.62 6.64 8.54
CA ILE A 148 -11.33 6.28 9.10
C ILE A 148 -11.31 6.44 10.62
N LYS A 149 -10.42 5.68 11.27
CA LYS A 149 -10.08 5.81 12.68
C LYS A 149 -8.58 5.98 12.82
N ILE A 150 -8.14 7.13 13.33
CA ILE A 150 -6.71 7.38 13.54
C ILE A 150 -6.22 6.65 14.80
N LEU A 151 -5.16 5.89 14.64
CA LEU A 151 -4.46 5.19 15.71
C LEU A 151 -3.04 5.76 15.86
N ARG A 152 -2.62 5.95 17.11
CA ARG A 152 -1.29 6.53 17.40
C ARG A 152 -0.19 5.49 17.16
N LEU A 153 0.83 5.92 16.42
CA LEU A 153 2.16 5.31 16.46
C LEU A 153 2.99 6.10 17.47
N ALA A 154 3.74 5.40 18.30
CA ALA A 154 4.70 5.98 19.22
C ALA A 154 6.10 5.48 18.88
N ASP A 155 7.11 6.29 19.10
CA ASP A 155 8.50 5.82 19.10
C ASP A 155 8.69 4.87 20.28
N SER A 156 9.42 3.79 20.10
CA SER A 156 9.72 2.81 21.15
C SER A 156 10.52 3.36 22.33
N LYS A 157 10.87 4.64 22.27
CA LYS A 157 11.61 5.38 23.33
C LYS A 157 10.72 6.30 24.17
N GLU A 158 9.41 6.33 23.94
CA GLU A 158 8.44 7.06 24.78
C GLU A 158 7.73 6.12 25.76
#